data_6ade24a30a6dcf545d7bca825fb5dc60
#
_entry.id   6ade24a30a6dcf545d7bca825fb5dc60
#
_cell.length_a   1.000
_cell.length_b   1.000
_cell.length_c   1.000
_cell.angle_alpha   90.00
_cell.angle_beta   90.00
_cell.angle_gamma   90.00
#
_symmetry.space_group_name_H-M   'P 1'
#
loop_
_entity.id
_entity.type
_entity.pdbx_description
1 polymer ?
#
loop_
_entity_poly.entity_id
_entity_poly.type
_entity_poly.pdbx_seq_one_letter_code
_entity_poly.pdbx_strand_id
1 'polypeptide(L)'
;MSFQPNNPYLQKGIAQYSSAQKNDSNLRKGIVVYGQLLDNLELAKKAIEEDRIQDRSRHLKEAENTIIKLKSFLDFDSKEEVVLIFNNLYNSIIQALHEIIAFNKSAEELMGIIKEVRKLKEEFEKIDQEEAKLHSIEDSKHLEC
;
A
#
# COMPACT_ATOMS: atom_id res chain seq x y z
N MET A 1 4.03 -4.46 -17.12
CA MET A 1 4.98 -3.80 -16.22
C MET A 1 5.08 -4.56 -14.93
N SER A 2 6.27 -4.94 -14.56
CA SER A 2 6.47 -5.61 -13.28
C SER A 2 6.50 -4.60 -12.16
N PHE A 3 5.84 -4.92 -11.07
CA PHE A 3 5.91 -4.18 -9.82
C PHE A 3 7.34 -4.33 -9.25
N GLN A 4 8.08 -3.23 -9.13
CA GLN A 4 9.46 -3.23 -8.65
C GLN A 4 9.63 -2.31 -7.45
N PRO A 5 9.48 -2.82 -6.24
CA PRO A 5 9.56 -2.02 -5.01
C PRO A 5 10.96 -1.52 -4.66
N ASN A 6 11.99 -2.09 -5.28
CA ASN A 6 13.39 -1.66 -5.07
C ASN A 6 13.80 -0.53 -6.01
N ASN A 7 12.86 0.04 -6.76
CA ASN A 7 13.09 1.18 -7.62
C ASN A 7 13.53 2.38 -6.78
N PRO A 8 14.65 3.08 -7.14
CA PRO A 8 15.09 4.27 -6.41
C PRO A 8 14.03 5.37 -6.31
N TYR A 9 13.20 5.52 -7.35
CA TYR A 9 12.08 6.47 -7.31
C TYR A 9 11.07 6.11 -6.21
N LEU A 10 10.78 4.83 -6.05
CA LEU A 10 9.85 4.38 -5.02
C LEU A 10 10.43 4.61 -3.61
N GLN A 11 11.74 4.37 -3.41
CA GLN A 11 12.40 4.64 -2.13
C GLN A 11 12.31 6.12 -1.76
N LYS A 12 12.53 7.00 -2.72
CA LYS A 12 12.36 8.44 -2.53
C LYS A 12 10.90 8.77 -2.21
N GLY A 13 9.97 8.13 -2.93
CA GLY A 13 8.53 8.30 -2.69
C GLY A 13 8.10 7.87 -1.31
N ILE A 14 8.62 6.75 -0.81
CA ILE A 14 8.33 6.27 0.55
C ILE A 14 8.76 7.32 1.58
N ALA A 15 9.96 7.89 1.43
CA ALA A 15 10.46 8.91 2.34
C ALA A 15 9.60 10.19 2.33
N GLN A 16 8.92 10.47 1.22
CA GLN A 16 8.08 11.66 1.04
C GLN A 16 6.57 11.36 1.12
N TYR A 17 6.21 10.14 1.50
CA TYR A 17 4.80 9.70 1.48
C TYR A 17 3.89 10.59 2.31
N SER A 18 4.34 11.04 3.47
CA SER A 18 3.54 11.91 4.34
C SER A 18 3.11 13.19 3.64
N SER A 19 4.00 13.78 2.81
CA SER A 19 3.68 15.00 2.06
C SER A 19 2.73 14.75 0.89
N ALA A 20 2.59 13.49 0.46
CA ALA A 20 1.68 13.12 -0.63
C ALA A 20 0.22 13.01 -0.17
N GLN A 21 -0.04 13.02 1.12
CA GLN A 21 -1.36 12.84 1.68
C GLN A 21 -2.13 14.15 1.75
N LYS A 22 -3.46 14.08 1.65
CA LYS A 22 -4.34 15.24 1.74
C LYS A 22 -4.33 15.87 3.13
N ASN A 23 -4.10 15.07 4.17
CA ASN A 23 -3.94 15.54 5.54
C ASN A 23 -3.05 14.57 6.33
N ASP A 24 -2.54 15.02 7.47
CA ASP A 24 -1.55 14.30 8.26
C ASP A 24 -2.06 12.97 8.83
N SER A 25 -3.35 12.85 9.06
CA SER A 25 -3.95 11.61 9.59
C SER A 25 -4.03 10.48 8.55
N ASN A 26 -3.86 10.81 7.27
CA ASN A 26 -4.00 9.83 6.20
C ASN A 26 -2.88 8.79 6.19
N LEU A 27 -1.70 9.09 6.75
CA LEU A 27 -0.64 8.09 6.88
C LEU A 27 -1.12 6.90 7.72
N ARG A 28 -1.69 7.16 8.89
CA ARG A 28 -2.21 6.09 9.77
C ARG A 28 -3.38 5.35 9.14
N LYS A 29 -4.30 6.07 8.50
CA LYS A 29 -5.41 5.46 7.77
C LYS A 29 -4.88 4.57 6.64
N GLY A 30 -3.86 5.02 5.94
CA GLY A 30 -3.21 4.26 4.89
C GLY A 30 -2.63 2.96 5.41
N ILE A 31 -1.96 2.98 6.56
CA ILE A 31 -1.39 1.78 7.18
C ILE A 31 -2.48 0.75 7.48
N VAL A 32 -3.61 1.19 8.03
CA VAL A 32 -4.77 0.32 8.27
C VAL A 32 -5.27 -0.30 6.97
N VAL A 33 -5.39 0.51 5.92
CA VAL A 33 -5.86 0.04 4.61
C VAL A 33 -4.86 -0.93 3.98
N TYR A 34 -3.55 -0.72 4.14
CA TYR A 34 -2.55 -1.70 3.70
C TYR A 34 -2.73 -3.04 4.42
N GLY A 35 -3.09 -3.03 5.70
CA GLY A 35 -3.43 -4.25 6.45
C GLY A 35 -4.64 -4.97 5.84
N GLN A 36 -5.68 -4.24 5.49
CA GLN A 36 -6.87 -4.80 4.82
C GLN A 36 -6.52 -5.38 3.45
N LEU A 37 -5.65 -4.69 2.70
CA LEU A 37 -5.16 -5.16 1.41
C LEU A 37 -4.44 -6.49 1.56
N LEU A 38 -3.52 -6.59 2.54
CA LEU A 38 -2.79 -7.84 2.81
C LEU A 38 -3.74 -8.97 3.17
N ASP A 39 -4.75 -8.71 4.00
CA ASP A 39 -5.74 -9.73 4.38
C ASP A 39 -6.48 -10.26 3.15
N ASN A 40 -6.93 -9.37 2.27
CA ASN A 40 -7.63 -9.76 1.04
C ASN A 40 -6.72 -10.55 0.10
N LEU A 41 -5.45 -10.15 -0.02
CA LEU A 41 -4.49 -10.87 -0.87
C LEU A 41 -4.18 -12.26 -0.32
N GLU A 42 -4.03 -12.41 1.00
CA GLU A 42 -3.82 -13.70 1.64
C GLU A 42 -5.04 -14.62 1.46
N LEU A 43 -6.25 -14.09 1.60
CA LEU A 43 -7.48 -14.85 1.36
C LEU A 43 -7.58 -15.29 -0.10
N ALA A 44 -7.20 -14.43 -1.03
CA ALA A 44 -7.17 -14.76 -2.46
C ALA A 44 -6.15 -15.86 -2.74
N LYS A 45 -4.97 -15.77 -2.16
CA LYS A 45 -3.93 -16.80 -2.29
C LYS A 45 -4.43 -18.16 -1.82
N LYS A 46 -5.07 -18.20 -0.66
CA LYS A 46 -5.64 -19.44 -0.11
C LYS A 46 -6.71 -20.00 -1.03
N ALA A 47 -7.58 -19.16 -1.57
CA ALA A 47 -8.62 -19.57 -2.51
C ALA A 47 -8.02 -20.16 -3.80
N ILE A 48 -6.91 -19.60 -4.30
CA ILE A 48 -6.19 -20.15 -5.46
C ILE A 48 -5.64 -21.55 -5.13
N GLU A 49 -5.00 -21.70 -3.99
CA GLU A 49 -4.41 -22.97 -3.56
C GLU A 49 -5.46 -24.06 -3.35
N GLU A 50 -6.65 -23.69 -2.95
CA GLU A 50 -7.79 -24.61 -2.70
C GLU A 50 -8.75 -24.72 -3.88
N ASP A 51 -8.41 -24.12 -5.04
CA ASP A 51 -9.25 -24.13 -6.26
C ASP A 51 -10.66 -23.56 -6.06
N ARG A 52 -10.82 -22.62 -5.14
CA ARG A 52 -12.10 -21.93 -4.89
C ARG A 52 -12.20 -20.69 -5.80
N ILE A 53 -12.67 -20.91 -7.02
CA ILE A 53 -12.66 -19.90 -8.09
C ILE A 53 -13.48 -18.67 -7.74
N GLN A 54 -14.67 -18.84 -7.18
CA GLN A 54 -15.54 -17.70 -6.84
C GLN A 54 -14.94 -16.86 -5.70
N ASP A 55 -14.41 -17.50 -4.68
CA ASP A 55 -13.76 -16.83 -3.56
C ASP A 55 -12.51 -16.09 -4.01
N ARG A 56 -11.72 -16.73 -4.89
CA ARG A 56 -10.56 -16.08 -5.50
C ARG A 56 -10.94 -14.76 -6.15
N SER A 57 -11.93 -14.77 -7.02
CA SER A 57 -12.37 -13.58 -7.75
C SER A 57 -12.90 -12.51 -6.80
N ARG A 58 -13.67 -12.91 -5.81
CA ARG A 58 -14.21 -11.99 -4.80
C ARG A 58 -13.10 -11.30 -4.01
N HIS A 59 -12.14 -12.06 -3.50
CA HIS A 59 -11.06 -11.51 -2.69
C HIS A 59 -10.12 -10.63 -3.51
N LEU A 60 -9.85 -10.98 -4.77
CA LEU A 60 -9.06 -10.15 -5.66
C LEU A 60 -9.78 -8.83 -5.99
N LYS A 61 -11.09 -8.89 -6.17
CA LYS A 61 -11.90 -7.68 -6.38
C LYS A 61 -11.88 -6.78 -5.15
N GLU A 62 -12.00 -7.33 -3.97
CA GLU A 62 -11.91 -6.57 -2.72
C GLU A 62 -10.53 -5.95 -2.53
N ALA A 63 -9.47 -6.68 -2.91
CA ALA A 63 -8.11 -6.14 -2.90
C ALA A 63 -7.99 -4.92 -3.83
N GLU A 64 -8.55 -5.01 -5.03
CA GLU A 64 -8.59 -3.88 -5.96
C GLU A 64 -9.31 -2.68 -5.35
N ASN A 65 -10.47 -2.89 -4.73
CA ASN A 65 -11.21 -1.82 -4.07
C ASN A 65 -10.40 -1.16 -2.96
N THR A 66 -9.63 -1.96 -2.23
CA THR A 66 -8.75 -1.47 -1.16
C THR A 66 -7.64 -0.57 -1.73
N ILE A 67 -7.07 -0.94 -2.88
CA ILE A 67 -6.06 -0.11 -3.56
C ILE A 67 -6.68 1.20 -4.04
N ILE A 68 -7.89 1.15 -4.57
CA ILE A 68 -8.62 2.36 -4.98
C ILE A 68 -8.81 3.30 -3.78
N LYS A 69 -9.08 2.75 -2.61
CA LYS A 69 -9.18 3.53 -1.38
C LYS A 69 -7.84 4.18 -1.03
N LEU A 70 -6.71 3.46 -1.16
CA LEU A 70 -5.38 4.02 -0.97
C LEU A 70 -5.12 5.18 -1.93
N LYS A 71 -5.53 5.05 -3.19
CA LYS A 71 -5.40 6.12 -4.17
C LYS A 71 -6.18 7.37 -3.74
N SER A 72 -7.34 7.20 -3.11
CA SER A 72 -8.16 8.32 -2.67
C SER A 72 -7.50 9.19 -1.61
N PHE A 73 -6.49 8.68 -0.92
CA PHE A 73 -5.74 9.44 0.08
C PHE A 73 -4.67 10.36 -0.53
N LEU A 74 -4.32 10.17 -1.80
CA LEU A 74 -3.31 10.97 -2.47
C LEU A 74 -3.87 12.34 -2.86
N ASP A 75 -3.05 13.38 -2.67
CA ASP A 75 -3.41 14.75 -3.03
C ASP A 75 -3.01 15.05 -4.48
N PHE A 76 -3.88 14.72 -5.42
CA PHE A 76 -3.65 14.93 -6.85
C PHE A 76 -3.56 16.41 -7.24
N ASP A 77 -4.07 17.30 -6.41
CA ASP A 77 -4.02 18.74 -6.67
C ASP A 77 -2.64 19.34 -6.37
N SER A 78 -1.84 18.66 -5.55
CA SER A 78 -0.50 19.15 -5.16
C SER A 78 0.50 19.17 -6.30
N LYS A 79 0.32 18.35 -7.33
CA LYS A 79 1.23 18.16 -8.48
C LYS A 79 2.64 17.71 -8.09
N GLU A 80 2.84 17.22 -6.88
CA GLU A 80 4.13 16.69 -6.46
C GLU A 80 4.45 15.38 -7.15
N GLU A 81 5.74 15.15 -7.45
CA GLU A 81 6.21 13.92 -8.10
C GLU A 81 5.84 12.67 -7.31
N VAL A 82 5.88 12.75 -5.97
CA VAL A 82 5.58 11.62 -5.09
C VAL A 82 4.15 11.11 -5.28
N VAL A 83 3.19 11.99 -5.58
CA VAL A 83 1.81 11.60 -5.86
C VAL A 83 1.75 10.72 -7.12
N LEU A 84 2.49 11.12 -8.17
CA LEU A 84 2.56 10.35 -9.41
C LEU A 84 3.23 8.99 -9.20
N ILE A 85 4.27 8.93 -8.38
CA ILE A 85 4.97 7.69 -8.05
C ILE A 85 3.99 6.68 -7.43
N PHE A 86 3.22 7.10 -6.43
CA PHE A 86 2.28 6.21 -5.75
C PHE A 86 1.05 5.89 -6.62
N ASN A 87 0.58 6.84 -7.41
CA ASN A 87 -0.50 6.57 -8.35
C ASN A 87 -0.10 5.48 -9.36
N ASN A 88 1.11 5.57 -9.91
CA ASN A 88 1.63 4.58 -10.84
C ASN A 88 1.83 3.22 -10.17
N LEU A 89 2.32 3.20 -8.94
CA LEU A 89 2.47 1.99 -8.15
C LEU A 89 1.13 1.28 -7.96
N TYR A 90 0.11 2.02 -7.52
CA TYR A 90 -1.21 1.45 -7.28
C TYR A 90 -1.85 0.93 -8.57
N ASN A 91 -1.71 1.67 -9.66
CA ASN A 91 -2.21 1.22 -10.97
C ASN A 91 -1.50 -0.06 -11.44
N SER A 92 -0.19 -0.18 -11.18
CA SER A 92 0.57 -1.39 -11.52
C SER A 92 0.09 -2.61 -10.73
N ILE A 93 -0.23 -2.43 -9.46
CA ILE A 93 -0.77 -3.52 -8.63
C ILE A 93 -2.15 -3.92 -9.14
N ILE A 94 -3.02 -2.96 -9.44
CA ILE A 94 -4.36 -3.23 -9.97
C ILE A 94 -4.25 -4.04 -11.26
N GLN A 95 -3.35 -3.65 -12.17
CA GLN A 95 -3.16 -4.38 -13.41
C GLN A 95 -2.65 -5.79 -13.17
N ALA A 96 -1.73 -5.99 -12.24
CA ALA A 96 -1.22 -7.31 -11.88
C ALA A 96 -2.35 -8.21 -11.33
N LEU A 97 -3.26 -7.65 -10.52
CA LEU A 97 -4.42 -8.39 -10.01
C LEU A 97 -5.38 -8.78 -11.15
N HIS A 98 -5.62 -7.88 -12.11
CA HIS A 98 -6.44 -8.18 -13.28
C HIS A 98 -5.84 -9.31 -14.11
N GLU A 99 -4.52 -9.36 -14.27
CA GLU A 99 -3.84 -10.43 -15.00
C GLU A 99 -3.96 -11.77 -14.29
N ILE A 100 -3.89 -11.77 -12.96
CA ILE A 100 -4.08 -13.00 -12.18
C ILE A 100 -5.48 -13.57 -12.41
N ILE A 101 -6.49 -12.72 -12.44
CA ILE A 101 -7.88 -13.12 -12.72
C ILE A 101 -8.01 -13.63 -14.16
N ALA A 102 -7.55 -12.82 -15.13
CA ALA A 102 -7.77 -13.07 -16.55
C ALA A 102 -7.05 -14.31 -17.05
N PHE A 103 -5.83 -14.57 -16.57
CA PHE A 103 -4.98 -15.65 -17.04
C PHE A 103 -4.88 -16.82 -16.06
N ASN A 104 -5.69 -16.81 -15.02
CA ASN A 104 -5.73 -17.86 -13.99
C ASN A 104 -4.32 -18.18 -13.46
N LYS A 105 -3.55 -17.14 -13.13
CA LYS A 105 -2.17 -17.31 -12.69
C LYS A 105 -2.08 -17.96 -11.31
N SER A 106 -0.90 -18.53 -11.04
CA SER A 106 -0.66 -19.29 -9.81
C SER A 106 -0.54 -18.40 -8.57
N ALA A 107 -0.61 -19.04 -7.40
CA ALA A 107 -0.43 -18.38 -6.12
C ALA A 107 0.96 -17.72 -5.98
N GLU A 108 1.97 -18.19 -6.71
CA GLU A 108 3.32 -17.61 -6.67
C GLU A 108 3.35 -16.15 -7.14
N GLU A 109 2.58 -15.84 -8.19
CA GLU A 109 2.46 -14.47 -8.70
C GLU A 109 1.92 -13.55 -7.61
N LEU A 110 0.89 -14.03 -6.91
CA LEU A 110 0.25 -13.28 -5.84
C LEU A 110 1.16 -13.16 -4.62
N MET A 111 1.95 -14.19 -4.31
CA MET A 111 2.93 -14.16 -3.21
C MET A 111 3.94 -13.03 -3.38
N GLY A 112 4.39 -12.80 -4.62
CA GLY A 112 5.28 -11.70 -4.92
C GLY A 112 4.68 -10.34 -4.57
N ILE A 113 3.42 -10.14 -4.95
CA ILE A 113 2.69 -8.90 -4.63
C ILE A 113 2.53 -8.75 -3.11
N ILE A 114 2.14 -9.81 -2.42
CA ILE A 114 1.98 -9.83 -0.96
C ILE A 114 3.27 -9.40 -0.27
N LYS A 115 4.39 -9.98 -0.66
CA LYS A 115 5.70 -9.68 -0.09
C LYS A 115 6.04 -8.20 -0.23
N GLU A 116 5.79 -7.63 -1.40
CA GLU A 116 6.13 -6.24 -1.67
C GLU A 116 5.20 -5.26 -0.94
N VAL A 117 3.91 -5.57 -0.88
CA VAL A 117 2.94 -4.76 -0.13
C VAL A 117 3.27 -4.79 1.37
N ARG A 118 3.69 -5.95 1.89
CA ARG A 118 4.10 -6.08 3.30
C ARG A 118 5.30 -5.20 3.60
N LYS A 119 6.30 -5.16 2.72
CA LYS A 119 7.46 -4.27 2.89
C LYS A 119 7.06 -2.81 2.92
N LEU A 120 6.16 -2.38 2.02
CA LEU A 120 5.66 -1.01 1.99
C LEU A 120 4.98 -0.66 3.32
N LYS A 121 4.11 -1.53 3.81
CA LYS A 121 3.41 -1.32 5.08
C LYS A 121 4.42 -1.16 6.23
N GLU A 122 5.43 -2.02 6.30
CA GLU A 122 6.46 -1.96 7.33
C GLU A 122 7.24 -0.65 7.28
N GLU A 123 7.57 -0.16 6.10
CA GLU A 123 8.27 1.11 5.94
C GLU A 123 7.42 2.29 6.41
N PHE A 124 6.12 2.29 6.09
CA PHE A 124 5.21 3.35 6.54
C PHE A 124 4.99 3.29 8.06
N GLU A 125 4.95 2.10 8.63
CA GLU A 125 4.87 1.95 10.09
C GLU A 125 6.09 2.55 10.79
N LYS A 126 7.28 2.38 10.21
CA LYS A 126 8.52 3.00 10.73
C LYS A 126 8.42 4.51 10.70
N ILE A 127 7.94 5.09 9.60
CA ILE A 127 7.76 6.54 9.46
C ILE A 127 6.78 7.05 10.50
N ASP A 128 5.65 6.37 10.69
CA ASP A 128 4.64 6.75 11.68
C ASP A 128 5.22 6.71 13.11
N GLN A 129 6.01 5.70 13.43
CA GLN A 129 6.67 5.58 14.73
C GLN A 129 7.69 6.70 14.95
N GLU A 130 8.48 7.06 13.94
CA GLU A 130 9.45 8.14 14.01
C GLU A 130 8.76 9.50 14.20
N GLU A 131 7.68 9.75 13.49
CA GLU A 131 6.88 10.97 13.65
C GLU A 131 6.27 11.05 15.06
N ALA A 132 5.77 9.94 15.58
CA ALA A 132 5.23 9.88 16.93
C ALA A 132 6.30 10.20 17.99
N LYS A 133 7.54 9.70 17.81
CA LYS A 133 8.65 10.00 18.70
C LYS A 133 9.03 11.49 18.66
N LEU A 134 9.05 12.09 17.47
CA LEU A 134 9.36 13.51 17.32
C LEU A 134 8.31 14.38 18.02
N HIS A 135 7.04 14.07 17.88
CA HIS A 135 5.96 14.77 18.58
C HIS A 135 6.10 14.63 20.11
N SER A 136 6.42 13.44 20.58
CA SER A 136 6.64 13.19 22.00
C SER A 136 7.79 14.04 22.58
N ILE A 137 8.89 14.17 21.81
CA ILE A 137 10.05 14.98 22.23
C ILE A 137 9.69 16.46 22.24
N GLU A 138 8.96 16.96 21.25
CA GLU A 138 8.52 18.36 21.18
C GLU A 138 7.58 18.70 22.36
N ASP A 139 6.63 17.83 22.66
CA ASP A 139 5.74 17.99 23.80
C ASP A 139 6.51 18.02 25.13
N SER A 140 7.53 17.17 25.29
CA SER A 140 8.39 17.16 26.47
C SER A 140 9.16 18.46 26.63
N LYS A 141 9.67 19.00 25.51
CA LYS A 141 10.38 20.30 25.53
C LYS A 141 9.46 21.46 25.88
N HIS A 142 8.20 21.41 25.49
CA HIS A 142 7.19 22.41 25.85
C HIS A 142 6.86 22.39 27.33
N LEU A 143 6.89 21.22 27.94
CA LEU A 143 6.59 21.05 29.36
C LEU A 143 7.74 21.46 30.31
N GLU A 144 8.97 21.55 29.80
CA GLU A 144 10.15 21.94 30.54
C GLU A 144 10.38 23.45 30.63
N CYS A 145 9.53 24.24 30.03
CA CYS A 145 9.56 25.71 30.14
C CYS A 145 8.72 26.22 31.33
#